data_991836ef0969a62a55df894d36c8d58d
#
_entry.id   991836ef0969a62a55df894d36c8d58d
#
_cell.length_a   1.000
_cell.length_b   1.000
_cell.length_c   1.000
_cell.angle_alpha   90.00
_cell.angle_beta   90.00
_cell.angle_gamma   90.00
#
_symmetry.space_group_name_H-M   'P 1'
#
loop_
_entity.id
_entity.type
_entity.pdbx_description
1 polymer ?
#
loop_
_entity_poly.entity_id
_entity_poly.type
_entity_poly.pdbx_seq_one_letter_code
_entity_poly.pdbx_strand_id
1 'polypeptide(L)'
;AEPLFRSCSVYCDLLSDYGSKEEISASLFETESGNMEDLGYGVKAFTISLVENAVKVSQGEVPAKLIGRIVELGKTLLRLDARPLEGVEETLARLRQTRPYKLAVFTKGELQDQENKLWRSGLQRYFDVVSIVSDKTPEAYRRLCRELEVKPEEVVMVGNSFKSDIVPALKI
;
A
#
# COMPACT_ATOMS: atom_id res chain seq x y z
N ALA A 1 -6.04 -0.70 7.50
CA ALA A 1 -6.95 0.47 7.59
C ALA A 1 -6.76 1.28 8.88
N GLU A 2 -6.64 0.65 10.05
CA GLU A 2 -6.56 1.33 11.35
C GLU A 2 -5.34 2.28 11.50
N PRO A 3 -4.09 1.91 11.11
CA PRO A 3 -2.95 2.81 11.25
C PRO A 3 -3.06 4.06 10.38
N LEU A 4 -3.57 3.93 9.15
CA LEU A 4 -3.75 5.06 8.25
C LEU A 4 -4.82 6.02 8.79
N PHE A 5 -5.93 5.50 9.29
CA PHE A 5 -6.99 6.29 9.91
C PHE A 5 -6.49 7.07 11.13
N ARG A 6 -5.70 6.43 12.00
CA ARG A 6 -5.06 7.10 13.14
C ARG A 6 -4.11 8.22 12.68
N SER A 7 -3.35 8.00 11.62
CA SER A 7 -2.44 9.02 11.08
C SER A 7 -3.19 10.21 10.50
N CYS A 8 -4.31 10.00 9.80
CA CYS A 8 -5.16 11.09 9.34
C CYS A 8 -5.74 11.89 10.51
N SER A 9 -6.16 11.22 11.61
CA SER A 9 -6.63 11.92 12.81
C SER A 9 -5.54 12.80 13.42
N VAL A 10 -4.34 12.25 13.64
CA VAL A 10 -3.18 13.01 14.17
C VAL A 10 -2.83 14.17 13.24
N TYR A 11 -2.86 13.96 11.93
CA TYR A 11 -2.61 15.01 10.95
C TYR A 11 -3.62 16.15 11.05
N CYS A 12 -4.92 15.86 11.13
CA CYS A 12 -5.95 16.89 11.30
C CYS A 12 -5.77 17.66 12.62
N ASP A 13 -5.41 16.95 13.71
CA ASP A 13 -5.14 17.59 15.00
C ASP A 13 -3.92 18.54 14.94
N LEU A 14 -2.89 18.20 14.13
CA LEU A 14 -1.73 19.06 13.89
C LEU A 14 -2.08 20.37 13.18
N LEU A 15 -3.12 20.37 12.38
CA LEU A 15 -3.54 21.51 11.55
C LEU A 15 -4.82 22.18 12.05
N SER A 16 -5.24 21.89 13.29
CA SER A 16 -6.49 22.41 13.88
C SER A 16 -6.62 23.92 13.90
N ASP A 17 -5.51 24.66 13.83
CA ASP A 17 -5.49 26.13 13.73
C ASP A 17 -5.89 26.64 12.33
N TYR A 18 -5.91 25.77 11.32
CA TYR A 18 -6.15 26.13 9.91
C TYR A 18 -7.51 25.66 9.37
N GLY A 19 -8.31 24.97 10.17
CA GLY A 19 -9.65 24.50 9.77
C GLY A 19 -10.19 23.38 10.64
N SER A 20 -11.43 23.03 10.41
CA SER A 20 -12.04 21.85 11.06
C SER A 20 -11.43 20.55 10.55
N LYS A 21 -11.60 19.48 11.32
CA LYS A 21 -11.13 18.15 10.97
C LYS A 21 -11.74 17.66 9.66
N GLU A 22 -12.99 17.95 9.43
CA GLU A 22 -13.76 17.60 8.25
C GLU A 22 -13.22 18.31 7.01
N GLU A 23 -12.95 19.64 7.10
CA GLU A 23 -12.40 20.44 6.02
C GLU A 23 -10.97 20.01 5.65
N ILE A 24 -10.10 19.80 6.64
CA ILE A 24 -8.73 19.35 6.43
C ILE A 24 -8.71 17.95 5.81
N SER A 25 -9.55 17.04 6.28
CA SER A 25 -9.65 15.69 5.74
C SER A 25 -10.19 15.65 4.31
N ALA A 26 -11.19 16.46 4.00
CA ALA A 26 -11.74 16.59 2.64
C ALA A 26 -10.68 17.16 1.68
N SER A 27 -9.98 18.21 2.08
CA SER A 27 -8.90 18.81 1.30
C SER A 27 -7.74 17.83 1.09
N LEU A 28 -7.39 17.02 2.11
CA LEU A 28 -6.38 15.98 1.99
C LEU A 28 -6.78 14.94 0.95
N PHE A 29 -8.03 14.47 0.99
CA PHE A 29 -8.53 13.50 0.01
C PHE A 29 -8.47 14.02 -1.44
N GLU A 30 -8.79 15.30 -1.65
CA GLU A 30 -8.65 15.95 -2.97
C GLU A 30 -7.18 15.98 -3.40
N THR A 31 -6.28 16.38 -2.49
CA THR A 31 -4.83 16.44 -2.77
C THR A 31 -4.26 15.06 -3.10
N GLU A 32 -4.60 14.04 -2.31
CA GLU A 32 -4.19 12.65 -2.58
C GLU A 32 -4.72 12.16 -3.94
N SER A 33 -5.98 12.46 -4.23
CA SER A 33 -6.62 12.05 -5.50
C SER A 33 -5.95 12.73 -6.70
N GLY A 34 -5.59 14.01 -6.58
CA GLY A 34 -4.87 14.75 -7.62
C GLY A 34 -3.44 14.21 -7.84
N ASN A 35 -2.78 13.80 -6.76
CA ASN A 35 -1.42 13.28 -6.81
C ASN A 35 -1.31 11.82 -7.28
N MET A 36 -2.44 11.12 -7.44
CA MET A 36 -2.45 9.69 -7.74
C MET A 36 -1.78 9.35 -9.08
N GLU A 37 -1.92 10.20 -10.08
CA GLU A 37 -1.36 10.00 -11.42
C GLU A 37 0.17 10.12 -11.40
N ASP A 38 0.69 11.15 -10.73
CA ASP A 38 2.13 11.46 -10.73
C ASP A 38 2.91 10.67 -9.68
N LEU A 39 2.36 10.51 -8.48
CA LEU A 39 3.05 9.92 -7.34
C LEU A 39 2.66 8.45 -7.11
N GLY A 40 1.55 7.98 -7.65
CA GLY A 40 1.05 6.64 -7.44
C GLY A 40 0.63 6.35 -5.99
N TYR A 41 0.75 5.07 -5.61
CA TYR A 41 0.36 4.59 -4.28
C TYR A 41 1.57 4.41 -3.37
N GLY A 42 1.37 4.63 -2.07
CA GLY A 42 2.35 4.29 -1.04
C GLY A 42 2.54 5.38 0.00
N VAL A 43 3.28 5.05 1.05
CA VAL A 43 3.48 5.96 2.20
C VAL A 43 4.26 7.22 1.80
N LYS A 44 5.18 7.11 0.84
CA LYS A 44 5.94 8.27 0.36
C LYS A 44 5.04 9.26 -0.38
N ALA A 45 4.20 8.78 -1.31
CA ALA A 45 3.20 9.58 -2.02
C ALA A 45 2.22 10.24 -1.03
N PHE A 46 1.72 9.46 -0.06
CA PHE A 46 0.87 9.97 1.01
C PHE A 46 1.55 11.07 1.84
N THR A 47 2.83 10.89 2.20
CA THR A 47 3.58 11.89 2.96
C THR A 47 3.75 13.20 2.18
N ILE A 48 3.99 13.13 0.87
CA ILE A 48 4.05 14.31 0.00
C ILE A 48 2.70 15.02 0.00
N SER A 49 1.60 14.27 -0.16
CA SER A 49 0.24 14.83 -0.14
C SER A 49 -0.11 15.48 1.20
N LEU A 50 0.35 14.91 2.33
CA LEU A 50 0.21 15.53 3.65
C LEU A 50 0.90 16.89 3.72
N VAL A 51 2.14 17.00 3.23
CA VAL A 51 2.91 18.25 3.23
C VAL A 51 2.25 19.28 2.30
N GLU A 52 1.91 18.88 1.08
CA GLU A 52 1.24 19.74 0.11
C GLU A 52 -0.09 20.29 0.64
N ASN A 53 -0.92 19.40 1.20
CA ASN A 53 -2.19 19.80 1.79
C ASN A 53 -2.00 20.75 2.98
N ALA A 54 -0.98 20.54 3.83
CA ALA A 54 -0.68 21.44 4.93
C ALA A 54 -0.35 22.86 4.44
N VAL A 55 0.42 22.97 3.37
CA VAL A 55 0.71 24.26 2.71
C VAL A 55 -0.56 24.87 2.13
N LYS A 56 -1.41 24.08 1.48
CA LYS A 56 -2.66 24.52 0.88
C LYS A 56 -3.64 25.07 1.92
N VAL A 57 -3.95 24.31 2.97
CA VAL A 57 -4.95 24.72 3.98
C VAL A 57 -4.47 25.88 4.84
N SER A 58 -3.15 26.02 5.04
CA SER A 58 -2.56 27.14 5.76
C SER A 58 -2.30 28.38 4.90
N GLN A 59 -2.60 28.32 3.60
CA GLN A 59 -2.28 29.37 2.62
C GLN A 59 -0.79 29.76 2.61
N GLY A 60 0.09 28.78 2.86
CA GLY A 60 1.54 28.96 2.92
C GLY A 60 2.09 29.35 4.29
N GLU A 61 1.24 29.57 5.29
CA GLU A 61 1.64 30.05 6.63
C GLU A 61 2.06 28.91 7.59
N VAL A 62 2.02 27.63 7.16
CA VAL A 62 2.38 26.49 8.01
C VAL A 62 3.85 26.59 8.45
N PRO A 63 4.16 26.56 9.77
CA PRO A 63 5.53 26.67 10.25
C PRO A 63 6.39 25.46 9.84
N ALA A 64 7.66 25.70 9.52
CA ALA A 64 8.61 24.64 9.19
C ALA A 64 8.69 23.53 10.26
N LYS A 65 8.54 23.89 11.53
CA LYS A 65 8.49 22.91 12.64
C LYS A 65 7.29 21.96 12.50
N LEU A 66 6.15 22.44 12.02
CA LEU A 66 4.94 21.62 11.82
C LEU A 66 5.11 20.71 10.59
N ILE A 67 5.71 21.21 9.52
CA ILE A 67 6.10 20.39 8.36
C ILE A 67 7.03 19.25 8.82
N GLY A 68 8.02 19.54 9.66
CA GLY A 68 8.90 18.50 10.22
C GLY A 68 8.12 17.40 10.97
N ARG A 69 7.09 17.76 11.75
CA ARG A 69 6.21 16.78 12.43
C ARG A 69 5.39 15.94 11.45
N ILE A 70 4.90 16.54 10.38
CA ILE A 70 4.14 15.86 9.33
C ILE A 70 5.05 14.85 8.61
N VAL A 71 6.28 15.21 8.28
CA VAL A 71 7.27 14.29 7.69
C VAL A 71 7.58 13.13 8.64
N GLU A 72 7.76 13.38 9.93
CA GLU A 72 7.97 12.30 10.91
C GLU A 72 6.73 11.39 11.05
N LEU A 73 5.52 11.95 10.94
CA LEU A 73 4.30 11.14 10.87
C LEU A 73 4.33 10.16 9.68
N GLY A 74 4.72 10.64 8.51
CA GLY A 74 4.91 9.79 7.32
C GLY A 74 5.97 8.69 7.54
N LYS A 75 7.11 9.05 8.15
CA LYS A 75 8.17 8.07 8.46
C LYS A 75 7.70 7.01 9.46
N THR A 76 6.83 7.35 10.42
CA THR A 76 6.28 6.34 11.34
C THR A 76 5.43 5.32 10.60
N LEU A 77 4.69 5.72 9.56
CA LEU A 77 3.94 4.79 8.72
C LEU A 77 4.83 3.79 7.99
N LEU A 78 6.01 4.23 7.51
CA LEU A 78 7.00 3.34 6.89
C LEU A 78 7.57 2.30 7.87
N ARG A 79 7.54 2.59 9.17
CA ARG A 79 8.08 1.73 10.24
C ARG A 79 7.03 0.85 10.92
N LEU A 80 5.77 0.95 10.51
CA LEU A 80 4.71 0.12 11.09
C LEU A 80 5.03 -1.37 10.96
N ASP A 81 4.77 -2.11 12.04
CA ASP A 81 4.90 -3.55 12.04
C ASP A 81 3.97 -4.18 10.98
N ALA A 82 4.55 -4.99 10.12
CA ALA A 82 3.81 -5.79 9.16
C ALA A 82 3.46 -7.14 9.81
N ARG A 83 2.52 -7.15 10.75
CA ARG A 83 2.09 -8.40 11.38
C ARG A 83 1.13 -9.14 10.47
N PRO A 84 1.40 -10.41 10.14
CA PRO A 84 0.43 -11.25 9.44
C PRO A 84 -0.89 -11.34 10.20
N LEU A 85 -2.00 -11.43 9.47
CA LEU A 85 -3.27 -11.78 10.07
C LEU A 85 -3.21 -13.20 10.63
N GLU A 86 -4.04 -13.46 11.66
CA GLU A 86 -4.16 -14.77 12.27
C GLU A 86 -4.45 -15.86 11.21
N GLY A 87 -3.77 -17.00 11.32
CA GLY A 87 -3.90 -18.13 10.42
C GLY A 87 -3.18 -18.01 9.07
N VAL A 88 -2.68 -16.84 8.69
CA VAL A 88 -1.99 -16.67 7.38
C VAL A 88 -0.71 -17.48 7.33
N GLU A 89 0.14 -17.40 8.34
CA GLU A 89 1.41 -18.11 8.37
C GLU A 89 1.20 -19.64 8.37
N GLU A 90 0.27 -20.13 9.20
CA GLU A 90 -0.09 -21.54 9.25
C GLU A 90 -0.61 -22.04 7.90
N THR A 91 -1.48 -21.25 7.25
CA THR A 91 -2.04 -21.59 5.94
C THR A 91 -0.94 -21.70 4.88
N LEU A 92 -0.02 -20.73 4.83
CA LEU A 92 1.12 -20.75 3.90
C LEU A 92 2.05 -21.92 4.17
N ALA A 93 2.33 -22.23 5.43
CA ALA A 93 3.14 -23.40 5.81
C ALA A 93 2.49 -24.71 5.34
N ARG A 94 1.18 -24.86 5.51
CA ARG A 94 0.42 -26.03 5.02
C ARG A 94 0.45 -26.14 3.50
N LEU A 95 0.25 -25.03 2.77
CA LEU A 95 0.33 -25.03 1.31
C LEU A 95 1.72 -25.47 0.81
N ARG A 96 2.78 -25.03 1.47
CA ARG A 96 4.16 -25.46 1.15
C ARG A 96 4.39 -26.95 1.38
N GLN A 97 3.75 -27.54 2.37
CA GLN A 97 3.88 -28.98 2.70
C GLN A 97 3.06 -29.88 1.78
N THR A 98 1.85 -29.42 1.40
CA THR A 98 0.86 -30.26 0.69
C THR A 98 1.05 -30.32 -0.82
N ARG A 99 1.91 -29.44 -1.40
CA ARG A 99 2.39 -29.52 -2.81
C ARG A 99 1.39 -29.92 -3.92
N PRO A 100 1.64 -29.57 -5.16
CA PRO A 100 2.82 -28.98 -5.83
C PRO A 100 2.61 -27.51 -6.27
N TYR A 101 2.24 -26.63 -5.36
CA TYR A 101 1.96 -25.26 -5.74
C TYR A 101 3.23 -24.40 -5.71
N LYS A 102 3.42 -23.57 -6.75
CA LYS A 102 4.29 -22.40 -6.68
C LYS A 102 3.49 -21.27 -6.00
N LEU A 103 4.03 -20.68 -4.96
CA LEU A 103 3.38 -19.58 -4.23
C LEU A 103 4.02 -18.26 -4.65
N ALA A 104 3.19 -17.29 -5.02
CA ALA A 104 3.65 -15.96 -5.40
C ALA A 104 2.96 -14.86 -4.59
N VAL A 105 3.72 -13.85 -4.21
CA VAL A 105 3.16 -12.55 -3.82
C VAL A 105 2.99 -11.72 -5.08
N PHE A 106 1.75 -11.25 -5.32
CA PHE A 106 1.45 -10.30 -6.37
C PHE A 106 0.76 -9.09 -5.77
N THR A 107 1.50 -8.00 -5.64
CA THR A 107 1.03 -6.81 -4.92
C THR A 107 1.25 -5.53 -5.73
N LYS A 108 0.35 -4.55 -5.50
CA LYS A 108 0.46 -3.21 -6.08
C LYS A 108 0.99 -2.25 -5.03
N GLY A 109 1.95 -1.40 -5.41
CA GLY A 109 2.47 -0.37 -4.55
C GLY A 109 3.90 0.05 -4.91
N GLU A 110 4.48 0.86 -4.05
CA GLU A 110 5.87 1.27 -4.17
C GLU A 110 6.79 0.10 -3.78
N LEU A 111 7.79 -0.19 -4.63
CA LEU A 111 8.63 -1.37 -4.54
C LEU A 111 9.24 -1.55 -3.14
N GLN A 112 9.97 -0.55 -2.66
CA GLN A 112 10.68 -0.62 -1.38
C GLN A 112 9.72 -0.78 -0.19
N ASP A 113 8.54 -0.14 -0.22
CA ASP A 113 7.55 -0.26 0.84
C ASP A 113 6.98 -1.68 0.91
N GLN A 114 6.62 -2.27 -0.25
CA GLN A 114 6.07 -3.62 -0.31
C GLN A 114 7.12 -4.69 0.04
N GLU A 115 8.37 -4.54 -0.43
CA GLU A 115 9.48 -5.43 -0.04
C GLU A 115 9.73 -5.39 1.46
N ASN A 116 9.81 -4.19 2.03
CA ASN A 116 10.02 -4.01 3.47
C ASN A 116 8.88 -4.59 4.31
N LYS A 117 7.63 -4.46 3.87
CA LYS A 117 6.48 -5.07 4.54
C LYS A 117 6.54 -6.59 4.51
N LEU A 118 6.84 -7.16 3.36
CA LEU A 118 6.96 -8.60 3.20
C LEU A 118 8.13 -9.16 4.04
N TRP A 119 9.29 -8.49 4.03
CA TRP A 119 10.44 -8.90 4.83
C TRP A 119 10.14 -8.83 6.33
N ARG A 120 9.57 -7.73 6.82
CA ARG A 120 9.22 -7.56 8.24
C ARG A 120 8.12 -8.51 8.72
N SER A 121 7.22 -8.92 7.84
CA SER A 121 6.20 -9.92 8.16
C SER A 121 6.77 -11.34 8.37
N GLY A 122 8.00 -11.60 7.92
CA GLY A 122 8.61 -12.92 7.95
C GLY A 122 8.00 -13.93 6.95
N LEU A 123 7.03 -13.49 6.13
CA LEU A 123 6.31 -14.38 5.21
C LEU A 123 7.08 -14.66 3.90
N GLN A 124 8.12 -13.89 3.58
CA GLN A 124 8.87 -14.03 2.33
C GLN A 124 9.34 -15.47 2.07
N ARG A 125 9.70 -16.19 3.12
CA ARG A 125 10.18 -17.59 3.05
C ARG A 125 9.18 -18.60 2.46
N TYR A 126 7.90 -18.23 2.40
CA TYR A 126 6.85 -19.10 1.87
C TYR A 126 6.64 -18.95 0.37
N PHE A 127 7.19 -17.90 -0.26
CA PHE A 127 6.93 -17.56 -1.65
C PHE A 127 8.11 -17.90 -2.56
N ASP A 128 7.81 -18.41 -3.73
CA ASP A 128 8.78 -18.70 -4.79
C ASP A 128 9.07 -17.44 -5.62
N VAL A 129 8.05 -16.58 -5.79
CA VAL A 129 8.12 -15.34 -6.55
C VAL A 129 7.47 -14.20 -5.78
N VAL A 130 8.09 -13.01 -5.86
CA VAL A 130 7.53 -11.74 -5.34
C VAL A 130 7.47 -10.76 -6.48
N SER A 131 6.27 -10.45 -6.96
CA SER A 131 6.03 -9.51 -8.05
C SER A 131 5.29 -8.28 -7.52
N ILE A 132 5.98 -7.15 -7.51
CA ILE A 132 5.46 -5.85 -7.11
C ILE A 132 5.26 -5.01 -8.36
N VAL A 133 4.06 -4.48 -8.55
CA VAL A 133 3.68 -3.76 -9.77
C VAL A 133 3.04 -2.42 -9.44
N SER A 134 3.12 -1.48 -10.36
CA SER A 134 2.41 -0.19 -10.26
C SER A 134 0.90 -0.37 -10.40
N ASP A 135 0.47 -1.31 -11.25
CA ASP A 135 -0.94 -1.71 -11.36
C ASP A 135 -1.07 -3.18 -11.76
N LYS A 136 -2.15 -3.83 -11.31
CA LYS A 136 -2.46 -5.25 -11.59
C LYS A 136 -3.26 -5.37 -12.89
N THR A 137 -2.61 -5.06 -14.02
CA THR A 137 -3.21 -5.20 -15.34
C THR A 137 -3.21 -6.66 -15.83
N PRO A 138 -4.03 -7.02 -16.83
CA PRO A 138 -3.95 -8.34 -17.46
C PRO A 138 -2.54 -8.69 -17.97
N GLU A 139 -1.80 -7.72 -18.50
CA GLU A 139 -0.41 -7.88 -18.94
C GLU A 139 0.53 -8.22 -17.78
N ALA A 140 0.32 -7.57 -16.62
CA ALA A 140 1.09 -7.86 -15.42
C ALA A 140 0.82 -9.30 -14.93
N TYR A 141 -0.44 -9.78 -15.00
CA TYR A 141 -0.77 -11.17 -14.71
C TYR A 141 -0.12 -12.15 -15.69
N ARG A 142 -0.18 -11.88 -17.01
CA ARG A 142 0.52 -12.71 -18.01
C ARG A 142 2.03 -12.77 -17.81
N ARG A 143 2.62 -11.64 -17.38
CA ARG A 143 4.06 -11.61 -17.02
C ARG A 143 4.36 -12.50 -15.82
N LEU A 144 3.54 -12.43 -14.78
CA LEU A 144 3.65 -13.29 -13.60
C LEU A 144 3.51 -14.78 -13.97
N CYS A 145 2.56 -15.14 -14.84
CA CYS A 145 2.41 -16.51 -15.32
C CYS A 145 3.68 -17.01 -16.03
N ARG A 146 4.30 -16.16 -16.88
CA ARG A 146 5.56 -16.52 -17.55
C ARG A 146 6.71 -16.70 -16.55
N GLU A 147 6.80 -15.83 -15.55
CA GLU A 147 7.83 -15.92 -14.49
C GLU A 147 7.67 -17.18 -13.65
N LEU A 148 6.44 -17.57 -13.37
CA LEU A 148 6.11 -18.83 -12.68
C LEU A 148 6.19 -20.06 -13.58
N GLU A 149 6.33 -19.90 -14.90
CA GLU A 149 6.32 -20.97 -15.90
C GLU A 149 5.03 -21.81 -15.83
N VAL A 150 3.89 -21.13 -15.70
CA VAL A 150 2.55 -21.74 -15.65
C VAL A 150 1.61 -21.10 -16.67
N LYS A 151 0.56 -21.82 -17.03
CA LYS A 151 -0.52 -21.28 -17.85
C LYS A 151 -1.53 -20.49 -17.01
N PRO A 152 -2.24 -19.51 -17.57
CA PRO A 152 -3.27 -18.76 -16.84
C PRO A 152 -4.30 -19.66 -16.15
N GLU A 153 -4.72 -20.76 -16.79
CA GLU A 153 -5.72 -21.70 -16.27
C GLU A 153 -5.23 -22.48 -15.04
N GLU A 154 -3.93 -22.48 -14.79
CA GLU A 154 -3.30 -23.14 -13.64
C GLU A 154 -3.12 -22.21 -12.44
N VAL A 155 -3.54 -20.92 -12.57
CA VAL A 155 -3.35 -19.90 -11.54
C VAL A 155 -4.62 -19.66 -10.75
N VAL A 156 -4.48 -19.64 -9.42
CA VAL A 156 -5.53 -19.19 -8.51
C VAL A 156 -5.07 -17.86 -7.88
N MET A 157 -5.85 -16.80 -8.10
CA MET A 157 -5.64 -15.52 -7.44
C MET A 157 -6.50 -15.42 -6.18
N VAL A 158 -5.86 -15.16 -5.05
CA VAL A 158 -6.50 -14.86 -3.77
C VAL A 158 -6.22 -13.41 -3.42
N GLY A 159 -7.26 -12.60 -3.29
CA GLY A 159 -7.13 -11.18 -2.99
C GLY A 159 -8.41 -10.58 -2.43
N ASN A 160 -8.31 -9.38 -1.84
CA ASN A 160 -9.44 -8.71 -1.18
C ASN A 160 -10.08 -7.61 -2.05
N SER A 161 -9.51 -7.29 -3.21
CA SER A 161 -10.04 -6.29 -4.13
C SER A 161 -10.58 -6.93 -5.40
N PHE A 162 -11.90 -6.96 -5.53
CA PHE A 162 -12.52 -7.49 -6.74
C PHE A 162 -12.02 -6.76 -8.01
N LYS A 163 -11.93 -5.43 -7.95
CA LYS A 163 -11.47 -4.59 -9.07
C LYS A 163 -10.00 -4.83 -9.43
N SER A 164 -9.13 -4.91 -8.42
CA SER A 164 -7.67 -4.97 -8.65
C SER A 164 -7.12 -6.39 -8.70
N ASP A 165 -7.72 -7.33 -7.97
CA ASP A 165 -7.19 -8.69 -7.86
C ASP A 165 -7.93 -9.65 -8.80
N ILE A 166 -9.26 -9.60 -8.81
CA ILE A 166 -10.06 -10.64 -9.48
C ILE A 166 -10.35 -10.30 -10.94
N VAL A 167 -10.88 -9.10 -11.21
CA VAL A 167 -11.28 -8.70 -12.58
C VAL A 167 -10.13 -8.80 -13.60
N PRO A 168 -8.90 -8.32 -13.32
CA PRO A 168 -7.81 -8.47 -14.28
C PRO A 168 -7.34 -9.91 -14.45
N ALA A 169 -7.39 -10.74 -13.39
CA ALA A 169 -7.04 -12.16 -13.46
C ALA A 169 -7.99 -12.96 -14.35
N LEU A 170 -9.29 -12.62 -14.33
CA LEU A 170 -10.30 -13.27 -15.18
C LEU A 170 -10.19 -12.89 -16.69
N LYS A 171 -9.33 -11.93 -17.04
CA LYS A 171 -9.12 -11.45 -18.42
C LYS A 171 -7.91 -12.07 -19.11
N ILE A 172 -7.27 -13.04 -18.51
CA ILE A 172 -6.07 -13.69 -19.05
C ILE A 172 -6.29 -15.15 -19.43
#